data_40798b67eab6c471c42a6d9093c56cd3
#
_entry.id   40798b67eab6c471c42a6d9093c56cd3
#
_cell.length_a   1.000
_cell.length_b   1.000
_cell.length_c   1.000
_cell.angle_alpha   90.00
_cell.angle_beta   90.00
_cell.angle_gamma   90.00
#
_symmetry.space_group_name_H-M   'P 1'
#
loop_
_entity.id
_entity.type
_entity.pdbx_description
1 polymer ?
#
loop_
_entity_poly.entity_id
_entity_poly.type
_entity_poly.pdbx_seq_one_letter_code
_entity_poly.pdbx_strand_id
1 'polypeptide(L)'
;VIHLDIDPSEIGKNVPVDVPVLGNCKRTLSLLTERIVAKKHTEWIESFQPYEEKEYTQVIKPEVFPEDGPLNMGEVVNAVSEATDNEAILVTDVGQNQMLACRYFKFAKKRSVVTSGGMGTMGFCLPAAIGATFGAPERTVCAFMGDGGLQMTMQELGTVMEQKAPV
;
A
#
# COMPACT_ATOMS: atom_id res chain seq x y z
N VAL A 1 -23.09 10.65 -7.13
CA VAL A 1 -22.24 9.52 -6.66
C VAL A 1 -22.85 8.20 -7.10
N ILE A 2 -22.04 7.35 -7.76
CA ILE A 2 -22.42 5.96 -8.06
C ILE A 2 -21.72 5.10 -7.02
N HIS A 3 -22.48 4.36 -6.21
CA HIS A 3 -21.93 3.49 -5.16
C HIS A 3 -22.20 2.03 -5.51
N LEU A 4 -21.12 1.31 -5.76
CA LEU A 4 -21.18 -0.12 -6.07
C LEU A 4 -20.63 -0.90 -4.88
N ASP A 5 -21.45 -1.74 -4.30
CA ASP A 5 -21.07 -2.63 -3.20
C ASP A 5 -21.83 -3.95 -3.28
N ILE A 6 -21.28 -5.01 -2.68
CA ILE A 6 -21.94 -6.29 -2.55
C ILE A 6 -22.84 -6.33 -1.29
N ASP A 7 -22.53 -5.51 -0.30
CA ASP A 7 -23.28 -5.41 0.95
C ASP A 7 -24.28 -4.25 0.88
N PRO A 8 -25.59 -4.53 0.96
CA PRO A 8 -26.61 -3.50 0.92
C PRO A 8 -26.53 -2.52 2.11
N SER A 9 -25.94 -2.92 3.23
CA SER A 9 -25.79 -2.07 4.42
C SER A 9 -24.72 -0.98 4.26
N GLU A 10 -23.80 -1.12 3.31
CA GLU A 10 -22.78 -0.13 3.03
C GLU A 10 -23.26 0.98 2.08
N ILE A 11 -24.30 0.69 1.27
CA ILE A 11 -24.83 1.66 0.30
C ILE A 11 -25.36 2.91 1.02
N GLY A 12 -24.75 4.06 0.72
CA GLY A 12 -25.17 5.36 1.25
C GLY A 12 -24.82 5.60 2.71
N LYS A 13 -24.03 4.74 3.35
CA LYS A 13 -23.69 4.81 4.78
C LYS A 13 -22.94 6.10 5.16
N ASN A 14 -22.01 6.54 4.34
CA ASN A 14 -21.14 7.68 4.64
C ASN A 14 -21.38 8.89 3.74
N VAL A 15 -21.88 8.67 2.52
CA VAL A 15 -22.15 9.73 1.55
C VAL A 15 -23.49 9.52 0.86
N PRO A 16 -24.23 10.58 0.51
CA PRO A 16 -25.43 10.46 -0.31
C PRO A 16 -25.11 9.80 -1.65
N VAL A 17 -25.96 8.89 -2.08
CA VAL A 17 -25.78 8.11 -3.31
C VAL A 17 -26.90 8.42 -4.30
N ASP A 18 -26.51 8.83 -5.50
CA ASP A 18 -27.46 9.09 -6.60
C ASP A 18 -27.87 7.79 -7.31
N VAL A 19 -26.91 6.86 -7.50
CA VAL A 19 -27.16 5.57 -8.16
C VAL A 19 -26.57 4.44 -7.34
N PRO A 20 -27.38 3.69 -6.57
CA PRO A 20 -26.93 2.50 -5.88
C PRO A 20 -26.82 1.31 -6.85
N VAL A 21 -25.70 0.59 -6.80
CA VAL A 21 -25.49 -0.63 -7.58
C VAL A 21 -25.09 -1.75 -6.64
N LEU A 22 -26.07 -2.60 -6.31
CA LEU A 22 -25.82 -3.76 -5.46
C LEU A 22 -25.33 -4.93 -6.31
N GLY A 23 -24.11 -5.40 -6.05
CA GLY A 23 -23.59 -6.53 -6.81
C GLY A 23 -22.08 -6.78 -6.62
N ASN A 24 -21.66 -7.93 -7.12
CA ASN A 24 -20.24 -8.28 -7.15
C ASN A 24 -19.47 -7.36 -8.10
N CYS A 25 -18.44 -6.71 -7.60
CA CYS A 25 -17.65 -5.70 -8.32
C CYS A 25 -17.12 -6.24 -9.67
N LYS A 26 -16.52 -7.44 -9.69
CA LYS A 26 -15.98 -8.04 -10.91
C LYS A 26 -17.05 -8.18 -12.00
N ARG A 27 -18.22 -8.73 -11.65
CA ARG A 27 -19.33 -8.93 -12.59
C ARG A 27 -19.91 -7.60 -13.07
N THR A 28 -20.14 -6.69 -12.14
CA THR A 28 -20.72 -5.38 -12.46
C THR A 28 -19.81 -4.56 -13.35
N LEU A 29 -18.49 -4.52 -13.06
CA LEU A 29 -17.52 -3.81 -13.90
C LEU A 29 -17.42 -4.43 -15.30
N SER A 30 -17.47 -5.76 -15.43
CA SER A 30 -17.50 -6.40 -16.75
C SER A 30 -18.70 -5.93 -17.56
N LEU A 31 -19.91 -5.97 -16.98
CA LEU A 31 -21.14 -5.51 -17.64
C LEU A 31 -21.12 -4.00 -17.97
N LEU A 32 -20.51 -3.19 -17.11
CA LEU A 32 -20.35 -1.76 -17.34
C LEU A 32 -19.40 -1.50 -18.52
N THR A 33 -18.27 -2.22 -18.56
CA THR A 33 -17.28 -2.07 -19.64
C THR A 33 -17.86 -2.38 -21.03
N GLU A 34 -18.82 -3.29 -21.11
CA GLU A 34 -19.53 -3.59 -22.38
C GLU A 34 -20.45 -2.46 -22.85
N ARG A 35 -20.84 -1.54 -21.95
CA ARG A 35 -21.85 -0.50 -22.22
C ARG A 35 -21.29 0.91 -22.31
N ILE A 36 -20.09 1.16 -21.77
CA ILE A 36 -19.45 2.46 -21.81
C ILE A 36 -18.57 2.61 -23.04
N VAL A 37 -18.58 3.81 -23.61
CA VAL A 37 -17.67 4.15 -24.70
C VAL A 37 -16.40 4.73 -24.12
N ALA A 38 -15.24 4.24 -24.55
CA ALA A 38 -13.95 4.78 -24.15
C ALA A 38 -13.85 6.27 -24.55
N LYS A 39 -13.51 7.12 -23.58
CA LYS A 39 -13.27 8.55 -23.78
C LYS A 39 -11.91 8.92 -23.23
N LYS A 40 -11.21 9.80 -23.95
CA LYS A 40 -10.00 10.44 -23.46
C LYS A 40 -10.43 11.69 -22.71
N HIS A 41 -10.35 11.68 -21.40
CA HIS A 41 -10.67 12.85 -20.56
C HIS A 41 -9.44 13.77 -20.43
N THR A 42 -8.86 14.18 -21.56
CA THR A 42 -7.57 14.88 -21.64
C THR A 42 -7.54 16.15 -20.80
N GLU A 43 -8.50 17.05 -21.00
CA GLU A 43 -8.58 18.31 -20.23
C GLU A 43 -8.71 18.08 -18.73
N TRP A 44 -9.48 17.07 -18.32
CA TRP A 44 -9.64 16.71 -16.91
C TRP A 44 -8.35 16.15 -16.33
N ILE A 45 -7.67 15.26 -17.05
CA ILE A 45 -6.37 14.68 -16.64
C ILE A 45 -5.31 15.79 -16.56
N GLU A 46 -5.21 16.65 -17.57
CA GLU A 46 -4.27 17.75 -17.60
C GLU A 46 -4.49 18.76 -16.46
N SER A 47 -5.72 18.90 -15.97
CA SER A 47 -6.01 19.78 -14.84
C SER A 47 -5.34 19.35 -13.53
N PHE A 48 -4.88 18.10 -13.40
CA PHE A 48 -4.13 17.61 -12.24
C PHE A 48 -2.63 17.88 -12.30
N GLN A 49 -2.05 18.09 -13.49
CA GLN A 49 -0.61 18.28 -13.68
C GLN A 49 0.01 19.35 -12.75
N PRO A 50 -0.60 20.54 -12.57
CA PRO A 50 -0.04 21.55 -11.67
C PRO A 50 0.01 21.10 -10.21
N TYR A 51 -0.92 20.24 -9.80
CA TYR A 51 -0.95 19.70 -8.44
C TYR A 51 0.09 18.59 -8.26
N GLU A 52 0.27 17.75 -9.27
CA GLU A 52 1.31 16.71 -9.28
C GLU A 52 2.71 17.32 -9.24
N GLU A 53 2.95 18.36 -10.02
CA GLU A 53 4.22 19.09 -10.01
C GLU A 53 4.49 19.76 -8.65
N LYS A 54 3.46 20.37 -8.07
CA LYS A 54 3.55 20.96 -6.73
C LYS A 54 3.83 19.90 -5.67
N GLU A 55 3.13 18.78 -5.71
CA GLU A 55 3.36 17.67 -4.80
C GLU A 55 4.77 17.11 -4.94
N TYR A 56 5.22 16.88 -6.17
CA TYR A 56 6.57 16.40 -6.42
C TYR A 56 7.64 17.34 -5.86
N THR A 57 7.54 18.64 -6.16
CA THR A 57 8.55 19.63 -5.78
C THR A 57 8.55 19.94 -4.29
N GLN A 58 7.39 19.98 -3.65
CA GLN A 58 7.24 20.40 -2.26
C GLN A 58 7.22 19.25 -1.25
N VAL A 59 6.87 18.04 -1.67
CA VAL A 59 6.69 16.89 -0.77
C VAL A 59 7.60 15.72 -1.15
N ILE A 60 7.49 15.23 -2.39
CA ILE A 60 8.18 13.98 -2.77
C ILE A 60 9.68 14.20 -2.87
N LYS A 61 10.12 15.23 -3.61
CA LYS A 61 11.55 15.48 -3.85
C LYS A 61 12.33 15.69 -2.54
N PRO A 62 11.88 16.55 -1.60
CA PRO A 62 12.59 16.75 -0.34
C PRO A 62 12.62 15.53 0.57
N GLU A 63 11.59 14.70 0.52
CA GLU A 63 11.47 13.49 1.37
C GLU A 63 12.26 12.30 0.81
N VAL A 64 12.27 12.12 -0.51
CA VAL A 64 12.84 10.94 -1.16
C VAL A 64 14.24 11.19 -1.71
N PHE A 65 14.53 12.43 -2.11
CA PHE A 65 15.80 12.84 -2.74
C PHE A 65 16.36 14.09 -2.07
N PRO A 66 16.58 14.09 -0.74
CA PRO A 66 17.19 15.25 -0.07
C PRO A 66 18.61 15.49 -0.60
N GLU A 67 19.02 16.75 -0.69
CA GLU A 67 20.37 17.11 -1.11
C GLU A 67 21.38 17.03 0.06
N ASP A 68 20.90 17.24 1.27
CA ASP A 68 21.66 17.16 2.52
C ASP A 68 20.74 16.86 3.71
N GLY A 69 21.34 16.70 4.91
CA GLY A 69 20.59 16.49 6.15
C GLY A 69 20.58 15.05 6.66
N PRO A 70 19.78 14.75 7.69
CA PRO A 70 19.64 13.40 8.21
C PRO A 70 18.85 12.54 7.23
N LEU A 71 19.06 11.23 7.31
CA LEU A 71 18.36 10.25 6.49
C LEU A 71 16.84 10.31 6.74
N ASN A 72 16.07 10.51 5.69
CA ASN A 72 14.62 10.53 5.73
C ASN A 72 14.02 9.12 5.54
N MET A 73 12.84 8.89 6.09
CA MET A 73 12.18 7.60 5.95
C MET A 73 11.75 7.32 4.50
N GLY A 74 11.31 8.35 3.77
CA GLY A 74 10.98 8.22 2.35
C GLY A 74 12.17 7.83 1.49
N GLU A 75 13.36 8.35 1.79
CA GLU A 75 14.62 7.97 1.15
C GLU A 75 14.95 6.49 1.39
N VAL A 76 14.85 6.02 2.64
CA VAL A 76 15.08 4.61 2.98
C VAL A 76 14.07 3.70 2.28
N VAL A 77 12.80 4.04 2.30
CA VAL A 77 11.73 3.25 1.65
C VAL A 77 11.97 3.16 0.14
N ASN A 78 12.31 4.27 -0.50
CA ASN A 78 12.60 4.28 -1.94
C ASN A 78 13.85 3.45 -2.27
N ALA A 79 14.91 3.58 -1.48
CA ALA A 79 16.15 2.81 -1.68
C ALA A 79 15.92 1.30 -1.55
N VAL A 80 15.15 0.86 -0.55
CA VAL A 80 14.79 -0.56 -0.37
C VAL A 80 13.91 -1.04 -1.54
N SER A 81 12.97 -0.21 -1.99
CA SER A 81 12.13 -0.53 -3.14
C SER A 81 12.95 -0.74 -4.41
N GLU A 82 13.89 0.18 -4.71
CA GLU A 82 14.78 0.08 -5.86
C GLU A 82 15.75 -1.10 -5.75
N ALA A 83 16.33 -1.35 -4.58
CA ALA A 83 17.24 -2.48 -4.34
C ALA A 83 16.55 -3.85 -4.52
N THR A 84 15.24 -3.89 -4.51
CA THR A 84 14.44 -5.10 -4.74
C THR A 84 13.72 -5.10 -6.10
N ASP A 85 14.18 -4.26 -7.03
CA ASP A 85 13.57 -4.09 -8.36
C ASP A 85 12.07 -3.75 -8.33
N ASN A 86 11.60 -3.17 -7.22
CA ASN A 86 10.18 -2.89 -6.93
C ASN A 86 9.28 -4.15 -6.93
N GLU A 87 9.85 -5.32 -6.75
CA GLU A 87 9.14 -6.60 -6.80
C GLU A 87 8.90 -7.25 -5.44
N ALA A 88 9.50 -6.70 -4.37
CA ALA A 88 9.33 -7.24 -3.03
C ALA A 88 7.88 -7.18 -2.53
N ILE A 89 7.61 -7.99 -1.50
CA ILE A 89 6.41 -7.88 -0.69
C ILE A 89 6.72 -6.92 0.46
N LEU A 90 6.05 -5.80 0.47
CA LEU A 90 6.06 -4.84 1.56
C LEU A 90 5.14 -5.33 2.67
N VAL A 91 5.67 -5.49 3.87
CA VAL A 91 4.87 -5.72 5.08
C VAL A 91 5.05 -4.55 6.02
N THR A 92 3.97 -3.94 6.49
CA THR A 92 4.04 -2.79 7.39
C THR A 92 3.40 -3.07 8.74
N ASP A 93 3.97 -2.46 9.76
CA ASP A 93 3.29 -2.28 11.04
C ASP A 93 2.36 -1.06 10.98
N VAL A 94 2.05 -0.43 12.08
CA VAL A 94 1.17 0.73 12.19
C VAL A 94 1.95 1.95 12.64
N GLY A 95 1.63 3.11 12.06
CA GLY A 95 2.27 4.38 12.37
C GLY A 95 2.90 5.05 11.15
N GLN A 96 3.89 5.91 11.38
CA GLN A 96 4.59 6.62 10.31
C GLN A 96 5.27 5.66 9.32
N ASN A 97 5.82 4.55 9.80
CA ASN A 97 6.39 3.50 8.95
C ASN A 97 5.38 2.99 7.91
N GLN A 98 4.12 2.76 8.31
CA GLN A 98 3.05 2.34 7.39
C GLN A 98 2.74 3.42 6.36
N MET A 99 2.54 4.66 6.84
CA MET A 99 2.15 5.78 5.98
C MET A 99 3.21 6.03 4.90
N LEU A 100 4.48 6.12 5.31
CA LEU A 100 5.57 6.44 4.40
C LEU A 100 5.97 5.26 3.52
N ALA A 101 5.94 4.04 4.06
CA ALA A 101 6.19 2.83 3.27
C ALA A 101 5.11 2.65 2.18
N CYS A 102 3.83 2.77 2.52
CA CYS A 102 2.75 2.67 1.54
C CYS A 102 2.76 3.81 0.51
N ARG A 103 3.33 4.98 0.86
CA ARG A 103 3.40 6.13 -0.04
C ARG A 103 4.55 6.05 -1.03
N TYR A 104 5.74 5.64 -0.59
CA TYR A 104 6.98 5.76 -1.36
C TYR A 104 7.52 4.44 -1.91
N PHE A 105 7.05 3.31 -1.41
CA PHE A 105 7.40 2.00 -1.98
C PHE A 105 6.71 1.80 -3.33
N LYS A 106 7.47 1.39 -4.34
CA LYS A 106 6.97 1.15 -5.70
C LYS A 106 6.61 -0.33 -5.86
N PHE A 107 5.60 -0.62 -6.67
CA PHE A 107 5.07 -1.97 -6.84
C PHE A 107 5.02 -2.38 -8.31
N ALA A 108 5.94 -3.24 -8.73
CA ALA A 108 5.96 -3.83 -10.07
C ALA A 108 5.09 -5.09 -10.18
N LYS A 109 4.77 -5.73 -9.05
CA LYS A 109 3.99 -6.97 -9.00
C LYS A 109 2.68 -6.81 -8.23
N LYS A 110 1.71 -7.67 -8.53
CA LYS A 110 0.45 -7.77 -7.79
C LYS A 110 0.66 -8.42 -6.41
N ARG A 111 -0.24 -8.17 -5.46
CA ARG A 111 -0.20 -8.73 -4.10
C ARG A 111 1.13 -8.47 -3.40
N SER A 112 1.57 -7.23 -3.46
CA SER A 112 2.86 -6.79 -2.91
C SER A 112 2.74 -6.00 -1.61
N VAL A 113 1.54 -5.84 -1.04
CA VAL A 113 1.32 -5.14 0.24
C VAL A 113 0.59 -6.02 1.20
N VAL A 114 1.14 -6.17 2.40
CA VAL A 114 0.54 -6.86 3.54
C VAL A 114 0.53 -5.89 4.73
N THR A 115 -0.64 -5.49 5.15
CA THR A 115 -0.80 -4.49 6.21
C THR A 115 -2.11 -4.69 6.98
N SER A 116 -2.12 -4.36 8.27
CA SER A 116 -3.33 -4.32 9.08
C SER A 116 -4.09 -3.00 8.89
N GLY A 117 -4.44 -2.67 7.63
CA GLY A 117 -5.02 -1.38 7.27
C GLY A 117 -6.43 -1.14 7.81
N GLY A 118 -7.19 -2.20 8.07
CA GLY A 118 -8.55 -2.10 8.63
C GLY A 118 -8.57 -1.89 10.14
N MET A 119 -7.81 -2.69 10.89
CA MET A 119 -7.82 -2.68 12.36
C MET A 119 -6.68 -1.87 12.97
N GLY A 120 -5.63 -1.57 12.21
CA GLY A 120 -4.49 -0.81 12.71
C GLY A 120 -3.76 -1.54 13.85
N THR A 121 -3.50 -2.83 13.69
CA THR A 121 -2.95 -3.69 14.74
C THR A 121 -1.44 -3.52 14.84
N MET A 122 -0.95 -2.93 15.90
CA MET A 122 0.48 -2.89 16.23
C MET A 122 1.02 -4.30 16.53
N GLY A 123 2.26 -4.58 16.11
CA GLY A 123 2.86 -5.92 16.23
C GLY A 123 2.45 -6.88 15.10
N PHE A 124 1.66 -6.44 14.15
CA PHE A 124 1.23 -7.24 12.99
C PHE A 124 2.40 -7.59 12.06
N CYS A 125 3.35 -6.66 11.87
CA CYS A 125 4.32 -6.71 10.79
C CYS A 125 5.21 -7.96 10.85
N LEU A 126 5.88 -8.22 11.96
CA LEU A 126 6.86 -9.31 12.05
C LEU A 126 6.24 -10.69 11.78
N PRO A 127 5.16 -11.12 12.47
CA PRO A 127 4.55 -12.42 12.19
C PRO A 127 3.95 -12.50 10.77
N ALA A 128 3.42 -11.40 10.26
CA ALA A 128 2.89 -11.36 8.89
C ALA A 128 4.00 -11.46 7.84
N ALA A 129 5.17 -10.84 8.09
CA ALA A 129 6.33 -10.96 7.22
C ALA A 129 6.87 -12.38 7.18
N ILE A 130 6.97 -13.06 8.33
CA ILE A 130 7.30 -14.49 8.41
C ILE A 130 6.31 -15.30 7.57
N GLY A 131 5.01 -15.08 7.75
CA GLY A 131 3.98 -15.74 6.95
C GLY A 131 4.12 -15.49 5.45
N ALA A 132 4.48 -14.28 5.05
CA ALA A 132 4.69 -13.90 3.65
C ALA A 132 5.86 -14.65 3.01
N THR A 133 6.96 -14.93 3.74
CA THR A 133 8.08 -15.70 3.22
C THR A 133 7.69 -17.15 2.91
N PHE A 134 6.79 -17.75 3.68
CA PHE A 134 6.25 -19.08 3.38
C PHE A 134 5.21 -19.07 2.26
N GLY A 135 4.42 -18.01 2.19
CA GLY A 135 3.39 -17.87 1.16
C GLY A 135 3.91 -17.53 -0.24
N ALA A 136 5.10 -16.94 -0.31
CA ALA A 136 5.75 -16.53 -1.55
C ALA A 136 7.28 -16.68 -1.44
N PRO A 137 7.79 -17.91 -1.35
CA PRO A 137 9.22 -18.19 -1.07
C PRO A 137 10.16 -17.69 -2.17
N GLU A 138 9.63 -17.40 -3.35
CA GLU A 138 10.38 -16.86 -4.51
C GLU A 138 10.52 -15.33 -4.48
N ARG A 139 9.91 -14.65 -3.48
CA ARG A 139 9.90 -13.19 -3.41
C ARG A 139 10.61 -12.69 -2.17
N THR A 140 11.34 -11.59 -2.34
CA THR A 140 11.88 -10.84 -1.19
C THR A 140 10.73 -10.26 -0.37
N VAL A 141 10.81 -10.37 0.95
CA VAL A 141 9.87 -9.77 1.90
C VAL A 141 10.60 -8.67 2.67
N CYS A 142 10.05 -7.47 2.65
CA CYS A 142 10.58 -6.31 3.37
C CYS A 142 9.60 -5.89 4.46
N ALA A 143 10.02 -5.95 5.72
CA ALA A 143 9.24 -5.59 6.89
C ALA A 143 9.59 -4.19 7.39
N PHE A 144 8.64 -3.26 7.36
CA PHE A 144 8.78 -1.91 7.92
C PHE A 144 7.98 -1.79 9.20
N MET A 145 8.67 -1.67 10.32
CA MET A 145 8.03 -1.59 11.63
C MET A 145 8.69 -0.54 12.50
N GLY A 146 7.90 0.06 13.37
CA GLY A 146 8.40 0.96 14.40
C GLY A 146 8.86 0.18 15.64
N ASP A 147 9.51 0.88 16.54
CA ASP A 147 10.01 0.37 17.82
C ASP A 147 8.92 -0.29 18.67
N GLY A 148 7.77 0.39 18.80
CA GLY A 148 6.64 -0.14 19.57
C GLY A 148 6.02 -1.39 18.94
N GLY A 149 5.86 -1.44 17.63
CA GLY A 149 5.37 -2.61 16.92
C GLY A 149 6.31 -3.80 17.03
N LEU A 150 7.62 -3.57 16.88
CA LEU A 150 8.62 -4.61 17.06
C LEU A 150 8.59 -5.17 18.49
N GLN A 151 8.52 -4.31 19.51
CA GLN A 151 8.49 -4.75 20.91
C GLN A 151 7.30 -5.64 21.25
N MET A 152 6.16 -5.45 20.58
CA MET A 152 4.95 -6.25 20.84
C MET A 152 5.07 -7.71 20.42
N THR A 153 5.88 -8.00 19.40
CA THR A 153 6.02 -9.35 18.83
C THR A 153 7.48 -9.77 18.63
N MET A 154 8.43 -9.11 19.31
CA MET A 154 9.87 -9.39 19.15
C MET A 154 10.25 -10.84 19.48
N GLN A 155 9.45 -11.57 20.27
CA GLN A 155 9.64 -13.00 20.52
C GLN A 155 9.58 -13.82 19.22
N GLU A 156 8.92 -13.33 18.17
CA GLU A 156 8.85 -13.97 16.86
C GLU A 156 10.20 -13.96 16.10
N LEU A 157 11.19 -13.19 16.58
CA LEU A 157 12.57 -13.32 16.09
C LEU A 157 13.12 -14.74 16.36
N GLY A 158 12.64 -15.42 17.41
CA GLY A 158 12.91 -16.83 17.65
C GLY A 158 12.38 -17.70 16.50
N THR A 159 11.17 -17.45 16.04
CA THR A 159 10.56 -18.13 14.89
C THR A 159 11.35 -17.86 13.59
N VAL A 160 11.79 -16.61 13.37
CA VAL A 160 12.64 -16.25 12.22
C VAL A 160 13.92 -17.11 12.21
N MET A 161 14.59 -17.23 13.36
CA MET A 161 15.83 -17.98 13.49
C MET A 161 15.62 -19.49 13.34
N GLU A 162 14.60 -20.05 13.98
CA GLU A 162 14.30 -21.48 13.95
C GLU A 162 13.89 -21.93 12.55
N GLN A 163 13.03 -21.17 11.91
CA GLN A 163 12.50 -21.48 10.57
C GLN A 163 13.40 -20.97 9.44
N LYS A 164 14.47 -20.23 9.75
CA LYS A 164 15.35 -19.56 8.77
C LYS A 164 14.57 -18.73 7.77
N ALA A 165 13.55 -18.01 8.24
CA ALA A 165 12.71 -17.18 7.42
C ALA A 165 13.51 -15.97 6.88
N PRO A 166 13.60 -15.78 5.57
CA PRO A 166 14.37 -14.67 4.95
C PRO A 166 13.56 -13.37 4.96
N VAL A 167 13.46 -12.75 6.13
CA VAL A 167 12.80 -11.45 6.35
C VAL A 167 13.84 -10.38 6.57
#